data_ea04378f255ca4754755df72b4cd2fc0
#
_entry.id   ea04378f255ca4754755df72b4cd2fc0
#
_cell.length_a   1.000
_cell.length_b   1.000
_cell.length_c   1.000
_cell.angle_alpha   90.00
_cell.angle_beta   90.00
_cell.angle_gamma   90.00
#
_symmetry.space_group_name_H-M   'P 1'
#
loop_
_entity.id
_entity.type
_entity.pdbx_description
1 polymer ?
#
loop_
_entity_poly.entity_id
_entity_poly.type
_entity_poly.pdbx_seq_one_letter_code
_entity_poly.pdbx_strand_id
1 'polypeptide(L)'
;MELLRDFRNISKSDVSLAGGKGASLGEMTQAGISVPNGFVILANAFEKFLEETDLNVEIDSILDSVNHKEIHTIERASEKIKALILQAEMPRDIIIEIKKFFKNLNSKYVAVRSSATAEDSASAAWAGQLDSFLNTTEEILLENVKKCWASLFTPRAIFYRFEKDLHKKKISVAVVVQKMIESEKSGIAFSVHPVTQDKNQLIIEAGFGLGEAIVSGQITPDSYVVEKQPRRIIDKNVQTQSRGLYRADKGGNEWRDIPKEQGEKQILSDEEILELSEIILKIENHYNFPCDIEWAFEGGKFYIVQSRPITTLSESNQEKQKENWLVVVSFKTELLTEAIIHRGYRESLPELLPKIPKFRNRMIIDNDIYIDLTETSKIQEYFSSKTIKKCGEVYKTIEQHSKNFIRVSKECVKNLKGISDKELSTRLQKFFKAYEKTIGAIGVPTIIDLIIEVKLKSFLEESRIKNIDEVLARLAIPHKIVETSKERFALLTLAGKINKKELGLESKEASALIEQHYKKFGWLHSTLFLGKLYDKQEIRKELVKIGHEADRKIDELKKDRKEHVFTAKSVISKIKSSEG
;
A
#
# COMPACT_ATOMS: atom_id res chain seq x y z
N MET A 1 24.83 0.07 -34.93
CA MET A 1 24.29 0.32 -33.59
C MET A 1 23.74 -1.01 -33.07
N GLU A 2 24.08 -1.43 -31.88
CA GLU A 2 23.54 -2.66 -31.28
C GLU A 2 22.11 -2.43 -30.84
N LEU A 3 21.20 -3.32 -31.24
CA LEU A 3 19.77 -3.19 -30.98
C LEU A 3 19.27 -4.16 -29.91
N LEU A 4 19.89 -5.33 -29.78
CA LEU A 4 19.55 -6.37 -28.83
C LEU A 4 20.78 -6.93 -28.15
N ARG A 5 20.63 -7.39 -26.90
CA ARG A 5 21.74 -8.01 -26.14
C ARG A 5 21.22 -9.11 -25.22
N ASP A 6 21.94 -10.23 -25.17
CA ASP A 6 21.66 -11.35 -24.25
C ASP A 6 21.99 -10.96 -22.80
N PHE A 7 21.28 -11.48 -21.80
CA PHE A 7 21.54 -11.19 -20.38
C PHE A 7 22.99 -11.46 -19.96
N ARG A 8 23.64 -12.47 -20.54
CA ARG A 8 25.03 -12.80 -20.24
C ARG A 8 26.03 -11.68 -20.59
N ASN A 9 25.62 -10.75 -21.42
CA ASN A 9 26.43 -9.63 -21.91
C ASN A 9 25.95 -8.27 -21.38
N ILE A 10 25.07 -8.25 -20.40
CA ILE A 10 24.50 -7.05 -19.76
C ILE A 10 24.95 -7.00 -18.31
N SER A 11 25.41 -5.85 -17.86
CA SER A 11 25.81 -5.59 -16.47
C SER A 11 24.99 -4.44 -15.86
N LYS A 12 25.17 -4.21 -14.57
CA LYS A 12 24.55 -3.07 -13.87
C LYS A 12 24.94 -1.69 -14.41
N SER A 13 26.03 -1.59 -15.19
CA SER A 13 26.45 -0.34 -15.84
C SER A 13 25.64 -0.01 -17.11
N ASP A 14 24.88 -0.97 -17.64
CA ASP A 14 24.13 -0.84 -18.89
C ASP A 14 22.70 -0.27 -18.70
N VAL A 15 22.38 0.35 -17.56
CA VAL A 15 21.03 0.88 -17.26
C VAL A 15 20.54 1.85 -18.34
N SER A 16 21.44 2.68 -18.90
CA SER A 16 21.09 3.65 -19.96
C SER A 16 20.65 2.98 -21.27
N LEU A 17 21.03 1.72 -21.50
CA LEU A 17 20.71 0.94 -22.70
C LEU A 17 19.64 -0.12 -22.44
N ALA A 18 19.76 -0.85 -21.32
CA ALA A 18 18.93 -2.00 -20.98
C ALA A 18 17.78 -1.67 -20.02
N GLY A 19 17.76 -0.45 -19.46
CA GLY A 19 16.85 -0.07 -18.38
C GLY A 19 17.20 -0.78 -17.07
N GLY A 20 16.53 -0.42 -15.97
CA GLY A 20 16.82 -0.96 -14.64
C GLY A 20 16.60 -2.48 -14.56
N LYS A 21 15.44 -2.98 -15.04
CA LYS A 21 15.15 -4.43 -15.03
C LYS A 21 16.12 -5.24 -15.87
N GLY A 22 16.43 -4.76 -17.10
CA GLY A 22 17.36 -5.43 -17.99
C GLY A 22 18.77 -5.52 -17.40
N ALA A 23 19.27 -4.41 -16.86
CA ALA A 23 20.58 -4.33 -16.23
C ALA A 23 20.68 -5.23 -14.99
N SER A 24 19.63 -5.26 -14.14
CA SER A 24 19.59 -6.12 -12.96
C SER A 24 19.57 -7.61 -13.32
N LEU A 25 18.76 -8.04 -14.30
CA LEU A 25 18.71 -9.44 -14.75
C LEU A 25 20.04 -9.88 -15.37
N GLY A 26 20.69 -9.02 -16.16
CA GLY A 26 22.00 -9.30 -16.71
C GLY A 26 23.06 -9.45 -15.63
N GLU A 27 23.15 -8.51 -14.70
CA GLU A 27 24.09 -8.55 -13.57
C GLU A 27 23.94 -9.83 -12.73
N MET A 28 22.70 -10.20 -12.38
CA MET A 28 22.41 -11.43 -11.64
C MET A 28 22.81 -12.68 -12.42
N THR A 29 22.60 -12.68 -13.76
CA THR A 29 23.01 -13.79 -14.62
C THR A 29 24.54 -13.97 -14.59
N GLN A 30 25.29 -12.89 -14.65
CA GLN A 30 26.78 -12.91 -14.57
C GLN A 30 27.26 -13.30 -13.18
N ALA A 31 26.54 -12.96 -12.13
CA ALA A 31 26.82 -13.36 -10.74
C ALA A 31 26.48 -14.84 -10.45
N GLY A 32 26.02 -15.60 -11.46
CA GLY A 32 25.65 -17.01 -11.31
C GLY A 32 24.42 -17.24 -10.43
N ILE A 33 23.51 -16.27 -10.39
CA ILE A 33 22.19 -16.42 -9.81
C ILE A 33 21.29 -17.09 -10.84
N SER A 34 20.39 -17.97 -10.40
CA SER A 34 19.48 -18.68 -11.27
C SER A 34 18.41 -17.75 -11.84
N VAL A 35 18.72 -17.08 -12.94
CA VAL A 35 17.81 -16.22 -13.70
C VAL A 35 17.33 -16.98 -14.93
N PRO A 36 16.01 -16.96 -15.28
CA PRO A 36 15.55 -17.51 -16.54
C PRO A 36 16.23 -16.81 -17.72
N ASN A 37 16.70 -17.57 -18.70
CA ASN A 37 17.38 -17.03 -19.87
C ASN A 37 16.53 -15.96 -20.57
N GLY A 38 17.19 -14.97 -21.16
CA GLY A 38 16.51 -13.90 -21.85
C GLY A 38 17.48 -12.96 -22.57
N PHE A 39 16.89 -11.95 -23.19
CA PHE A 39 17.60 -10.88 -23.87
C PHE A 39 16.87 -9.55 -23.67
N VAL A 40 17.54 -8.46 -23.96
CA VAL A 40 16.97 -7.12 -23.92
C VAL A 40 16.98 -6.52 -25.31
N ILE A 41 15.82 -6.04 -25.73
CA ILE A 41 15.69 -5.09 -26.84
C ILE A 41 16.07 -3.75 -26.25
N LEU A 42 17.24 -3.24 -26.64
CA LEU A 42 17.85 -2.06 -26.04
C LEU A 42 17.07 -0.78 -26.36
N ALA A 43 17.25 0.24 -25.55
CA ALA A 43 16.63 1.56 -25.74
C ALA A 43 16.90 2.13 -27.15
N ASN A 44 18.08 1.85 -27.70
CA ASN A 44 18.46 2.21 -29.07
C ASN A 44 17.50 1.68 -30.14
N ALA A 45 16.88 0.51 -29.93
CA ALA A 45 15.91 -0.05 -30.86
C ALA A 45 14.61 0.76 -30.85
N PHE A 46 14.17 1.22 -29.69
CA PHE A 46 13.01 2.11 -29.57
C PHE A 46 13.29 3.47 -30.20
N GLU A 47 14.46 4.05 -29.95
CA GLU A 47 14.86 5.33 -30.55
C GLU A 47 14.90 5.23 -32.06
N LYS A 48 15.52 4.17 -32.61
CA LYS A 48 15.54 3.89 -34.04
C LYS A 48 14.12 3.72 -34.62
N PHE A 49 13.24 2.99 -33.91
CA PHE A 49 11.84 2.85 -34.32
C PHE A 49 11.17 4.23 -34.44
N LEU A 50 11.32 5.10 -33.44
CA LEU A 50 10.73 6.45 -33.47
C LEU A 50 11.31 7.31 -34.60
N GLU A 51 12.60 7.21 -34.86
CA GLU A 51 13.28 7.98 -35.91
C GLU A 51 12.86 7.52 -37.31
N GLU A 52 12.86 6.21 -37.60
CA GLU A 52 12.49 5.68 -38.91
C GLU A 52 11.00 5.77 -39.24
N THR A 53 10.16 6.03 -38.23
CA THR A 53 8.72 6.23 -38.40
C THR A 53 8.29 7.69 -38.26
N ASP A 54 9.24 8.61 -38.10
CA ASP A 54 9.03 10.06 -37.87
C ASP A 54 8.14 10.38 -36.64
N LEU A 55 7.94 9.39 -35.72
CA LEU A 55 7.07 9.54 -34.56
C LEU A 55 7.65 10.41 -33.45
N ASN A 56 8.97 10.57 -33.40
CA ASN A 56 9.63 11.41 -32.38
C ASN A 56 9.09 12.85 -32.39
N VAL A 57 8.98 13.49 -33.54
CA VAL A 57 8.50 14.88 -33.68
C VAL A 57 7.02 14.98 -33.32
N GLU A 58 6.20 14.01 -33.74
CA GLU A 58 4.77 14.02 -33.44
C GLU A 58 4.49 13.79 -31.95
N ILE A 59 5.21 12.86 -31.32
CA ILE A 59 5.09 12.58 -29.87
C ILE A 59 5.51 13.80 -29.06
N ASP A 60 6.61 14.44 -29.38
CA ASP A 60 7.08 15.65 -28.68
C ASP A 60 6.03 16.77 -28.80
N SER A 61 5.48 17.01 -30.00
CA SER A 61 4.42 17.99 -30.21
C SER A 61 3.15 17.70 -29.40
N ILE A 62 2.77 16.43 -29.26
CA ILE A 62 1.62 16.02 -28.44
C ILE A 62 1.92 16.27 -26.95
N LEU A 63 3.11 15.89 -26.46
CA LEU A 63 3.50 16.09 -25.08
C LEU A 63 3.60 17.58 -24.70
N ASP A 64 4.11 18.42 -25.60
CA ASP A 64 4.18 19.87 -25.39
C ASP A 64 2.79 20.51 -25.29
N SER A 65 1.77 19.92 -25.88
CA SER A 65 0.38 20.38 -25.79
C SER A 65 -0.33 19.99 -24.49
N VAL A 66 0.29 19.19 -23.63
CA VAL A 66 -0.31 18.69 -22.39
C VAL A 66 -0.33 19.78 -21.31
N ASN A 67 -1.52 20.08 -20.79
CA ASN A 67 -1.68 20.79 -19.53
C ASN A 67 -1.84 19.78 -18.38
N HIS A 68 -0.76 19.52 -17.64
CA HIS A 68 -0.75 18.51 -16.57
C HIS A 68 -1.74 18.76 -15.41
N LYS A 69 -2.31 19.99 -15.31
CA LYS A 69 -3.38 20.33 -14.37
C LYS A 69 -4.77 19.89 -14.85
N GLU A 70 -4.88 19.50 -16.11
CA GLU A 70 -6.13 19.09 -16.75
C GLU A 70 -6.03 17.63 -17.20
N ILE A 71 -6.57 16.71 -16.40
CA ILE A 71 -6.43 15.23 -16.58
C ILE A 71 -6.84 14.80 -17.99
N HIS A 72 -7.89 15.38 -18.56
CA HIS A 72 -8.36 15.03 -19.91
C HIS A 72 -7.33 15.30 -21.02
N THR A 73 -6.42 16.28 -20.84
CA THR A 73 -5.34 16.55 -21.81
C THR A 73 -4.29 15.44 -21.77
N ILE A 74 -4.00 14.92 -20.57
CA ILE A 74 -3.07 13.79 -20.37
C ILE A 74 -3.66 12.52 -20.98
N GLU A 75 -4.93 12.23 -20.71
CA GLU A 75 -5.62 11.05 -21.25
C GLU A 75 -5.64 11.07 -22.79
N ARG A 76 -6.01 12.21 -23.37
CA ARG A 76 -6.02 12.40 -24.82
C ARG A 76 -4.63 12.26 -25.44
N ALA A 77 -3.59 12.81 -24.83
CA ALA A 77 -2.21 12.67 -25.29
C ALA A 77 -1.77 11.20 -25.22
N SER A 78 -2.07 10.51 -24.12
CA SER A 78 -1.79 9.09 -23.95
C SER A 78 -2.44 8.23 -25.04
N GLU A 79 -3.74 8.37 -25.26
CA GLU A 79 -4.46 7.62 -26.28
C GLU A 79 -3.87 7.85 -27.67
N LYS A 80 -3.60 9.11 -28.02
CA LYS A 80 -3.05 9.46 -29.33
C LYS A 80 -1.65 8.87 -29.55
N ILE A 81 -0.73 9.04 -28.58
CA ILE A 81 0.63 8.53 -28.70
C ILE A 81 0.65 7.00 -28.75
N LYS A 82 -0.12 6.34 -27.90
CA LYS A 82 -0.22 4.88 -27.89
C LYS A 82 -0.75 4.34 -29.23
N ALA A 83 -1.77 4.99 -29.78
CA ALA A 83 -2.30 4.61 -31.10
C ALA A 83 -1.25 4.75 -32.21
N LEU A 84 -0.49 5.85 -32.23
CA LEU A 84 0.60 6.06 -33.20
C LEU A 84 1.65 4.95 -33.12
N ILE A 85 2.15 4.62 -31.93
CA ILE A 85 3.17 3.58 -31.73
C ILE A 85 2.63 2.21 -32.15
N LEU A 86 1.39 1.88 -31.81
CA LEU A 86 0.79 0.57 -32.13
C LEU A 86 0.51 0.40 -33.63
N GLN A 87 0.17 1.47 -34.33
CA GLN A 87 -0.13 1.44 -35.77
C GLN A 87 1.13 1.48 -36.65
N ALA A 88 2.22 2.11 -36.18
CA ALA A 88 3.44 2.22 -36.95
C ALA A 88 4.07 0.85 -37.26
N GLU A 89 4.64 0.70 -38.45
CA GLU A 89 5.35 -0.50 -38.84
C GLU A 89 6.73 -0.55 -38.19
N MET A 90 7.07 -1.69 -37.61
CA MET A 90 8.40 -1.90 -37.01
C MET A 90 9.45 -2.08 -38.11
N PRO A 91 10.61 -1.39 -38.04
CA PRO A 91 11.71 -1.57 -38.99
C PRO A 91 12.13 -3.02 -39.16
N ARG A 92 12.40 -3.42 -40.41
CA ARG A 92 12.66 -4.83 -40.78
C ARG A 92 13.87 -5.44 -40.08
N ASP A 93 14.93 -4.68 -39.86
CA ASP A 93 16.13 -5.14 -39.17
C ASP A 93 15.85 -5.42 -37.69
N ILE A 94 15.04 -4.59 -37.01
CA ILE A 94 14.58 -4.83 -35.63
C ILE A 94 13.77 -6.13 -35.58
N ILE A 95 12.84 -6.34 -36.51
CA ILE A 95 12.04 -7.57 -36.59
C ILE A 95 12.93 -8.82 -36.75
N ILE A 96 13.89 -8.75 -37.66
CA ILE A 96 14.81 -9.87 -37.96
C ILE A 96 15.64 -10.21 -36.70
N GLU A 97 16.19 -9.21 -36.04
CA GLU A 97 16.98 -9.43 -34.83
C GLU A 97 16.13 -10.00 -33.68
N ILE A 98 14.93 -9.44 -33.40
CA ILE A 98 14.03 -9.96 -32.37
C ILE A 98 13.70 -11.44 -32.62
N LYS A 99 13.32 -11.79 -33.84
CA LYS A 99 13.00 -13.19 -34.19
C LYS A 99 14.21 -14.12 -34.07
N LYS A 100 15.40 -13.65 -34.43
CA LYS A 100 16.65 -14.41 -34.27
C LYS A 100 16.95 -14.70 -32.80
N PHE A 101 16.85 -13.69 -31.93
CA PHE A 101 17.09 -13.85 -30.49
C PHE A 101 16.03 -14.72 -29.84
N PHE A 102 14.75 -14.55 -30.20
CA PHE A 102 13.67 -15.40 -29.73
C PHE A 102 13.87 -16.87 -30.09
N LYS A 103 14.22 -17.16 -31.35
CA LYS A 103 14.52 -18.53 -31.79
C LYS A 103 15.68 -19.15 -31.01
N ASN A 104 16.74 -18.36 -30.73
CA ASN A 104 17.90 -18.83 -29.97
C ASN A 104 17.56 -19.11 -28.50
N LEU A 105 16.52 -18.45 -27.95
CA LEU A 105 16.05 -18.66 -26.59
C LEU A 105 15.41 -20.04 -26.40
N ASN A 106 14.98 -20.68 -27.50
CA ASN A 106 14.36 -22.00 -27.51
C ASN A 106 13.24 -22.14 -26.46
N SER A 107 12.31 -21.21 -26.48
CA SER A 107 11.16 -21.16 -25.58
C SER A 107 9.88 -20.90 -26.34
N LYS A 108 8.79 -21.59 -25.99
CA LYS A 108 7.48 -21.36 -26.57
C LYS A 108 6.83 -20.10 -26.02
N TYR A 109 7.08 -19.79 -24.75
CA TYR A 109 6.48 -18.68 -24.04
C TYR A 109 7.54 -17.81 -23.38
N VAL A 110 7.35 -16.50 -23.46
CA VAL A 110 8.21 -15.51 -22.83
C VAL A 110 7.40 -14.46 -22.07
N ALA A 111 8.01 -13.84 -21.09
CA ALA A 111 7.54 -12.59 -20.51
C ALA A 111 8.18 -11.43 -21.28
N VAL A 112 7.37 -10.47 -21.72
CA VAL A 112 7.79 -9.25 -22.39
C VAL A 112 7.51 -8.09 -21.44
N ARG A 113 8.56 -7.42 -20.96
CA ARG A 113 8.47 -6.48 -19.82
C ARG A 113 9.16 -5.16 -20.18
N SER A 114 8.50 -4.05 -19.96
CA SER A 114 9.09 -2.72 -20.13
C SER A 114 10.16 -2.46 -19.07
N SER A 115 11.28 -1.86 -19.49
CA SER A 115 12.43 -1.51 -18.67
C SER A 115 12.86 -0.09 -19.00
N ALA A 116 12.44 0.89 -18.21
CA ALA A 116 12.78 2.30 -18.50
C ALA A 116 14.25 2.59 -18.15
N THR A 117 14.88 3.44 -18.95
CA THR A 117 16.28 3.87 -18.74
C THR A 117 16.44 4.80 -17.53
N ALA A 118 15.34 5.37 -17.05
CA ALA A 118 15.28 6.18 -15.82
C ALA A 118 14.70 5.41 -14.62
N GLU A 119 14.46 4.10 -14.76
CA GLU A 119 13.96 3.23 -13.69
C GLU A 119 15.05 3.01 -12.64
N ASP A 120 14.66 2.95 -11.34
CA ASP A 120 15.56 2.73 -10.20
C ASP A 120 16.62 3.83 -9.97
N SER A 121 16.47 5.01 -10.57
CA SER A 121 17.26 6.17 -10.12
C SER A 121 16.73 6.65 -8.76
N ALA A 122 17.61 7.13 -7.88
CA ALA A 122 17.24 7.68 -6.56
C ALA A 122 16.19 8.80 -6.62
N SER A 123 15.92 9.36 -7.80
CA SER A 123 14.97 10.44 -8.05
C SER A 123 13.68 10.03 -8.75
N ALA A 124 13.59 8.79 -9.30
CA ALA A 124 12.45 8.39 -10.12
C ALA A 124 12.19 6.87 -10.09
N ALA A 125 11.32 6.42 -9.19
CA ALA A 125 10.82 5.04 -9.17
C ALA A 125 9.64 4.90 -10.12
N TRP A 126 9.80 4.19 -11.25
CA TRP A 126 8.73 3.87 -12.21
C TRP A 126 7.94 2.61 -11.81
N ALA A 127 8.01 2.20 -10.56
CA ALA A 127 7.34 1.00 -10.06
C ALA A 127 5.83 1.04 -10.36
N GLY A 128 5.31 -0.01 -11.02
CA GLY A 128 3.90 -0.14 -11.38
C GLY A 128 3.39 0.85 -12.45
N GLN A 129 4.28 1.58 -13.13
CA GLN A 129 3.91 2.53 -14.19
C GLN A 129 3.93 1.91 -15.59
N LEU A 130 4.67 0.82 -15.78
CA LEU A 130 4.99 0.21 -17.05
C LEU A 130 4.40 -1.20 -17.16
N ASP A 131 4.08 -1.62 -18.39
CA ASP A 131 3.37 -2.87 -18.65
C ASP A 131 4.30 -4.09 -18.74
N SER A 132 3.74 -5.26 -18.42
CA SER A 132 4.35 -6.58 -18.60
C SER A 132 3.34 -7.53 -19.22
N PHE A 133 3.77 -8.34 -20.19
CA PHE A 133 2.94 -9.30 -20.93
C PHE A 133 3.53 -10.70 -20.74
N LEU A 134 2.86 -11.50 -19.93
CA LEU A 134 3.25 -12.87 -19.66
C LEU A 134 2.72 -13.80 -20.76
N ASN A 135 3.31 -14.98 -20.87
CA ASN A 135 2.89 -16.04 -21.79
C ASN A 135 2.79 -15.59 -23.26
N THR A 136 3.69 -14.68 -23.66
CA THR A 136 3.79 -14.18 -25.04
C THR A 136 4.38 -15.27 -25.95
N THR A 137 3.70 -15.55 -27.06
CA THR A 137 4.17 -16.46 -28.12
C THR A 137 4.88 -15.67 -29.23
N GLU A 138 5.52 -16.39 -30.18
CA GLU A 138 6.21 -15.76 -31.30
C GLU A 138 5.28 -14.88 -32.15
N GLU A 139 4.00 -15.30 -32.31
CA GLU A 139 3.01 -14.62 -33.16
C GLU A 139 2.68 -13.22 -32.63
N ILE A 140 2.59 -13.06 -31.29
CA ILE A 140 2.22 -11.79 -30.64
C ILE A 140 3.40 -11.04 -30.04
N LEU A 141 4.64 -11.56 -30.22
CA LEU A 141 5.85 -10.99 -29.63
C LEU A 141 6.08 -9.53 -30.05
N LEU A 142 6.04 -9.27 -31.35
CA LEU A 142 6.29 -7.92 -31.88
C LEU A 142 5.22 -6.92 -31.45
N GLU A 143 3.97 -7.36 -31.35
CA GLU A 143 2.88 -6.55 -30.85
C GLU A 143 3.09 -6.19 -29.36
N ASN A 144 3.47 -7.16 -28.53
CA ASN A 144 3.73 -6.93 -27.11
C ASN A 144 4.98 -6.07 -26.89
N VAL A 145 5.99 -6.15 -27.75
CA VAL A 145 7.12 -5.20 -27.75
C VAL A 145 6.65 -3.78 -27.99
N LYS A 146 5.80 -3.54 -29.00
CA LYS A 146 5.20 -2.20 -29.25
C LYS A 146 4.35 -1.74 -28.09
N LYS A 147 3.58 -2.63 -27.46
CA LYS A 147 2.81 -2.29 -26.23
C LYS A 147 3.72 -1.90 -25.08
N CYS A 148 4.86 -2.57 -24.88
CA CYS A 148 5.86 -2.17 -23.90
C CYS A 148 6.42 -0.77 -24.19
N TRP A 149 6.74 -0.45 -25.44
CA TRP A 149 7.15 0.89 -25.83
C TRP A 149 6.05 1.93 -25.58
N ALA A 150 4.80 1.60 -25.93
CA ALA A 150 3.64 2.46 -25.72
C ALA A 150 3.33 2.70 -24.22
N SER A 151 3.71 1.76 -23.34
CA SER A 151 3.48 1.90 -21.89
C SER A 151 4.21 3.08 -21.25
N LEU A 152 5.28 3.57 -21.89
CA LEU A 152 5.99 4.79 -21.50
C LEU A 152 5.09 6.05 -21.56
N PHE A 153 3.96 5.97 -22.27
CA PHE A 153 3.01 7.06 -22.51
C PHE A 153 1.62 6.77 -21.94
N THR A 154 1.51 5.92 -20.92
CA THR A 154 0.25 5.80 -20.15
C THR A 154 -0.08 7.13 -19.46
N PRO A 155 -1.36 7.43 -19.15
CA PRO A 155 -1.73 8.67 -18.45
C PRO A 155 -0.93 8.86 -17.17
N ARG A 156 -0.71 7.79 -16.42
CA ARG A 156 0.08 7.78 -15.19
C ARG A 156 1.57 8.08 -15.47
N ALA A 157 2.15 7.50 -16.52
CA ALA A 157 3.54 7.73 -16.89
C ALA A 157 3.75 9.19 -17.38
N ILE A 158 2.82 9.75 -18.16
CA ILE A 158 2.88 11.15 -18.59
C ILE A 158 2.76 12.07 -17.38
N PHE A 159 1.77 11.88 -16.50
CA PHE A 159 1.61 12.67 -15.28
C PHE A 159 2.88 12.64 -14.42
N TYR A 160 3.45 11.46 -14.21
CA TYR A 160 4.67 11.27 -13.42
C TYR A 160 5.87 12.05 -13.98
N ARG A 161 6.00 12.15 -15.32
CA ARG A 161 7.06 12.95 -15.94
C ARG A 161 6.93 14.44 -15.60
N PHE A 162 5.72 14.97 -15.55
CA PHE A 162 5.48 16.37 -15.16
C PHE A 162 5.73 16.59 -13.68
N GLU A 163 5.27 15.70 -12.81
CA GLU A 163 5.46 15.74 -11.36
C GLU A 163 6.95 15.74 -10.96
N LYS A 164 7.80 15.05 -11.71
CA LYS A 164 9.24 14.90 -11.45
C LYS A 164 10.13 15.80 -12.31
N ASP A 165 9.56 16.79 -13.00
CA ASP A 165 10.31 17.65 -13.93
C ASP A 165 11.12 16.88 -14.98
N LEU A 166 10.64 15.71 -15.37
CA LEU A 166 11.28 14.84 -16.37
C LEU A 166 10.68 15.02 -17.78
N HIS A 167 9.68 15.89 -17.94
CA HIS A 167 8.97 16.09 -19.22
C HIS A 167 9.89 16.64 -20.35
N LYS A 168 10.97 17.33 -20.00
CA LYS A 168 11.99 17.81 -20.95
C LYS A 168 13.18 16.87 -21.13
N LYS A 169 13.23 15.77 -20.37
CA LYS A 169 14.32 14.80 -20.49
C LYS A 169 13.93 13.72 -21.49
N LYS A 170 14.88 13.34 -22.35
CA LYS A 170 14.74 12.17 -23.21
C LYS A 170 14.73 10.93 -22.31
N ILE A 171 13.57 10.28 -22.19
CA ILE A 171 13.40 9.02 -21.48
C ILE A 171 13.08 7.97 -22.53
N SER A 172 13.89 6.92 -22.55
CA SER A 172 13.73 5.79 -23.44
C SER A 172 13.33 4.53 -22.67
N VAL A 173 12.87 3.52 -23.38
CA VAL A 173 12.45 2.25 -22.79
C VAL A 173 13.08 1.10 -23.57
N ALA A 174 13.78 0.25 -22.84
CA ALA A 174 14.20 -1.06 -23.30
C ALA A 174 13.08 -2.09 -23.02
N VAL A 175 13.14 -3.25 -23.68
CA VAL A 175 12.18 -4.32 -23.45
C VAL A 175 12.91 -5.60 -23.09
N VAL A 176 12.64 -6.13 -21.91
CA VAL A 176 13.13 -7.43 -21.46
C VAL A 176 12.26 -8.52 -22.07
N VAL A 177 12.88 -9.49 -22.73
CA VAL A 177 12.25 -10.72 -23.23
C VAL A 177 12.87 -11.89 -22.48
N GLN A 178 12.12 -12.49 -21.57
CA GLN A 178 12.61 -13.50 -20.63
C GLN A 178 11.81 -14.79 -20.77
N LYS A 179 12.47 -15.95 -20.77
CA LYS A 179 11.79 -17.26 -20.78
C LYS A 179 10.81 -17.35 -19.62
N MET A 180 9.57 -17.76 -19.90
CA MET A 180 8.59 -18.06 -18.87
C MET A 180 8.99 -19.30 -18.07
N ILE A 181 8.75 -19.23 -16.78
CA ILE A 181 8.79 -20.36 -15.84
C ILE A 181 7.36 -20.83 -15.60
N GLU A 182 7.12 -22.13 -15.72
CA GLU A 182 5.84 -22.76 -15.38
C GLU A 182 5.73 -22.86 -13.86
N SER A 183 5.46 -21.73 -13.23
CA SER A 183 5.53 -21.60 -11.77
C SER A 183 4.54 -22.51 -11.07
N GLU A 184 5.04 -23.50 -10.34
CA GLU A 184 4.26 -24.29 -9.38
C GLU A 184 3.96 -23.43 -8.15
N LYS A 185 4.96 -22.69 -7.72
CA LYS A 185 4.95 -21.73 -6.61
C LYS A 185 5.73 -20.48 -7.04
N SER A 186 5.35 -19.34 -6.53
CA SER A 186 6.05 -18.09 -6.79
C SER A 186 5.80 -17.08 -5.69
N GLY A 187 6.53 -15.98 -5.70
CA GLY A 187 6.31 -14.96 -4.70
C GLY A 187 7.24 -13.77 -4.79
N ILE A 188 7.23 -13.02 -3.72
CA ILE A 188 8.14 -11.89 -3.50
C ILE A 188 8.96 -12.14 -2.24
N ALA A 189 10.11 -11.53 -2.16
CA ALA A 189 10.94 -11.58 -0.97
C ALA A 189 11.64 -10.24 -0.75
N PHE A 190 11.71 -9.84 0.52
CA PHE A 190 12.43 -8.64 0.92
C PHE A 190 13.64 -9.05 1.74
N SER A 191 14.82 -8.65 1.30
CA SER A 191 16.05 -8.99 2.02
C SER A 191 16.20 -8.28 3.37
N VAL A 192 15.38 -7.28 3.64
CA VAL A 192 15.22 -6.62 4.95
C VAL A 192 13.74 -6.56 5.27
N HIS A 193 13.35 -6.75 6.53
CA HIS A 193 11.96 -6.73 6.92
C HIS A 193 11.30 -5.36 6.60
N PRO A 194 10.32 -5.29 5.67
CA PRO A 194 9.86 -4.01 5.10
C PRO A 194 9.13 -3.12 6.12
N VAL A 195 8.54 -3.72 7.16
CA VAL A 195 7.78 -2.98 8.20
C VAL A 195 8.67 -2.61 9.39
N THR A 196 9.41 -3.57 9.96
CA THR A 196 10.26 -3.32 11.13
C THR A 196 11.61 -2.71 10.74
N GLN A 197 12.00 -2.80 9.47
CA GLN A 197 13.31 -2.42 8.93
C GLN A 197 14.49 -3.16 9.60
N ASP A 198 14.21 -4.30 10.25
CA ASP A 198 15.24 -5.12 10.87
C ASP A 198 16.13 -5.75 9.78
N LYS A 199 17.39 -5.31 9.75
CA LYS A 199 18.40 -5.75 8.77
C LYS A 199 18.82 -7.21 8.97
N ASN A 200 18.57 -7.79 10.16
CA ASN A 200 18.84 -9.20 10.45
C ASN A 200 17.68 -10.13 10.08
N GLN A 201 16.57 -9.59 9.58
CA GLN A 201 15.40 -10.34 9.16
C GLN A 201 15.14 -10.14 7.67
N LEU A 202 14.72 -11.21 6.99
CA LEU A 202 14.17 -11.17 5.65
C LEU A 202 12.76 -11.75 5.67
N ILE A 203 11.93 -11.36 4.71
CA ILE A 203 10.57 -11.87 4.54
C ILE A 203 10.46 -12.55 3.18
N ILE A 204 9.78 -13.71 3.17
CA ILE A 204 9.39 -14.42 1.95
C ILE A 204 7.88 -14.52 1.94
N GLU A 205 7.26 -14.09 0.87
CA GLU A 205 5.84 -14.29 0.59
C GLU A 205 5.69 -15.32 -0.54
N ALA A 206 4.76 -16.26 -0.39
CA ALA A 206 4.59 -17.38 -1.31
C ALA A 206 3.13 -17.62 -1.69
N GLY A 207 2.88 -17.96 -2.96
CA GLY A 207 1.59 -18.36 -3.49
C GLY A 207 1.70 -19.44 -4.55
N PHE A 208 0.60 -20.10 -4.85
CA PHE A 208 0.51 -21.07 -5.94
C PHE A 208 0.42 -20.37 -7.30
N GLY A 209 1.10 -20.91 -8.31
CA GLY A 209 1.07 -20.44 -9.68
C GLY A 209 1.95 -19.21 -9.93
N LEU A 210 1.49 -18.31 -10.78
CA LEU A 210 2.24 -17.13 -11.24
C LEU A 210 2.27 -16.00 -10.20
N GLY A 211 3.43 -15.40 -9.97
CA GLY A 211 3.66 -14.32 -9.01
C GLY A 211 2.85 -13.05 -9.24
N GLU A 212 2.31 -12.85 -10.45
CA GLU A 212 1.42 -11.72 -10.75
C GLU A 212 0.22 -11.64 -9.78
N ALA A 213 -0.30 -12.79 -9.32
CA ALA A 213 -1.41 -12.85 -8.37
C ALA A 213 -1.05 -12.24 -7.00
N ILE A 214 0.20 -12.38 -6.56
CA ILE A 214 0.72 -11.80 -5.32
C ILE A 214 1.05 -10.32 -5.51
N VAL A 215 1.82 -9.99 -6.54
CA VAL A 215 2.24 -8.62 -6.84
C VAL A 215 1.05 -7.69 -7.05
N SER A 216 -0.04 -8.19 -7.67
CA SER A 216 -1.28 -7.42 -7.85
C SER A 216 -2.21 -7.42 -6.63
N GLY A 217 -1.87 -8.12 -5.54
CA GLY A 217 -2.68 -8.20 -4.32
C GLY A 217 -4.00 -8.96 -4.47
N GLN A 218 -4.11 -9.86 -5.46
CA GLN A 218 -5.34 -10.60 -5.74
C GLN A 218 -5.50 -11.86 -4.89
N ILE A 219 -4.44 -12.31 -4.25
CA ILE A 219 -4.43 -13.38 -3.24
C ILE A 219 -3.67 -12.90 -2.00
N THR A 220 -3.97 -13.50 -0.86
CA THR A 220 -3.19 -13.33 0.38
C THR A 220 -2.16 -14.45 0.42
N PRO A 221 -0.85 -14.16 0.32
CA PRO A 221 0.21 -15.16 0.31
C PRO A 221 0.48 -15.72 1.71
N ASP A 222 1.15 -16.88 1.79
CA ASP A 222 1.89 -17.26 2.98
C ASP A 222 3.02 -16.27 3.21
N SER A 223 3.37 -16.02 4.47
CA SER A 223 4.48 -15.14 4.84
C SER A 223 5.41 -15.84 5.83
N TYR A 224 6.70 -15.81 5.55
CA TYR A 224 7.74 -16.43 6.35
C TYR A 224 8.79 -15.40 6.73
N VAL A 225 9.10 -15.28 8.02
CA VAL A 225 10.17 -14.42 8.52
C VAL A 225 11.38 -15.29 8.86
N VAL A 226 12.52 -14.98 8.26
CA VAL A 226 13.78 -15.69 8.49
C VAL A 226 14.79 -14.74 9.11
N GLU A 227 15.35 -15.13 10.25
CA GLU A 227 16.49 -14.46 10.85
C GLU A 227 17.76 -14.84 10.07
N LYS A 228 18.59 -13.85 9.70
CA LYS A 228 19.79 -14.08 8.89
C LYS A 228 20.93 -14.69 9.70
N GLN A 229 21.11 -14.23 10.95
CA GLN A 229 22.16 -14.70 11.85
C GLN A 229 21.66 -14.80 13.31
N PRO A 230 21.53 -16.03 13.89
CA PRO A 230 21.72 -17.34 13.22
C PRO A 230 20.59 -17.59 12.23
N ARG A 231 20.90 -18.23 11.09
CA ARG A 231 19.86 -18.47 10.07
C ARG A 231 18.84 -19.48 10.56
N ARG A 232 17.60 -19.00 10.74
CA ARG A 232 16.45 -19.81 11.19
C ARG A 232 15.14 -19.14 10.84
N ILE A 233 14.12 -19.93 10.62
CA ILE A 233 12.75 -19.44 10.46
C ILE A 233 12.25 -19.04 11.86
N ILE A 234 11.81 -17.79 12.01
CA ILE A 234 11.34 -17.25 13.30
C ILE A 234 9.82 -17.05 13.33
N ASP A 235 9.18 -16.92 12.16
CA ASP A 235 7.71 -16.83 12.06
C ASP A 235 7.19 -17.42 10.75
N LYS A 236 5.98 -17.99 10.78
CA LYS A 236 5.26 -18.54 9.64
C LYS A 236 3.79 -18.18 9.75
N ASN A 237 3.29 -17.45 8.79
CA ASN A 237 1.87 -17.14 8.67
C ASN A 237 1.30 -17.79 7.41
N VAL A 238 0.68 -18.98 7.59
CA VAL A 238 0.10 -19.77 6.50
C VAL A 238 -1.32 -19.32 6.24
N GLN A 239 -1.63 -19.02 4.98
CA GLN A 239 -2.93 -18.54 4.54
C GLN A 239 -3.64 -19.59 3.69
N THR A 240 -4.97 -19.67 3.79
CA THR A 240 -5.74 -20.55 2.91
C THR A 240 -5.83 -19.93 1.51
N GLN A 241 -5.31 -20.64 0.52
CA GLN A 241 -5.35 -20.22 -0.89
C GLN A 241 -6.33 -21.09 -1.67
N SER A 242 -7.46 -20.51 -2.05
CA SER A 242 -8.53 -21.20 -2.79
C SER A 242 -8.33 -21.24 -4.30
N ARG A 243 -7.45 -20.40 -4.84
CA ARG A 243 -7.18 -20.27 -6.27
C ARG A 243 -5.77 -19.80 -6.54
N GLY A 244 -5.22 -20.18 -7.69
CA GLY A 244 -3.93 -19.71 -8.20
C GLY A 244 -4.07 -19.23 -9.63
N LEU A 245 -3.14 -18.38 -10.07
CA LEU A 245 -3.08 -17.89 -11.44
C LEU A 245 -2.09 -18.74 -12.24
N TYR A 246 -2.51 -19.26 -13.35
CA TYR A 246 -1.72 -20.15 -14.21
C TYR A 246 -1.79 -19.70 -15.66
N ARG A 247 -0.91 -20.25 -16.49
CA ARG A 247 -1.00 -20.06 -17.94
C ARG A 247 -2.23 -20.76 -18.50
N ALA A 248 -3.00 -20.07 -19.32
CA ALA A 248 -4.12 -20.65 -20.07
C ALA A 248 -3.64 -21.38 -21.33
N ASP A 249 -4.33 -22.45 -21.71
CA ASP A 249 -3.96 -23.26 -22.89
C ASP A 249 -3.98 -22.46 -24.21
N LYS A 250 -4.88 -21.48 -24.30
CA LYS A 250 -5.06 -20.63 -25.50
C LYS A 250 -4.27 -19.33 -25.45
N GLY A 251 -3.34 -19.18 -24.51
CA GLY A 251 -2.56 -17.96 -24.26
C GLY A 251 -3.18 -17.07 -23.17
N GLY A 252 -2.36 -16.20 -22.57
CA GLY A 252 -2.72 -15.39 -21.42
C GLY A 252 -2.72 -16.20 -20.11
N ASN A 253 -3.42 -15.71 -19.12
CA ASN A 253 -3.48 -16.27 -17.77
C ASN A 253 -4.92 -16.65 -17.42
N GLU A 254 -5.09 -17.70 -16.62
CA GLU A 254 -6.38 -18.12 -16.07
C GLU A 254 -6.29 -18.46 -14.59
N TRP A 255 -7.37 -18.22 -13.88
CA TRP A 255 -7.52 -18.65 -12.50
C TRP A 255 -7.94 -20.12 -12.46
N ARG A 256 -7.26 -20.91 -11.64
CA ARG A 256 -7.64 -22.30 -11.35
C ARG A 256 -7.88 -22.45 -9.87
N ASP A 257 -8.95 -23.17 -9.52
CA ASP A 257 -9.25 -23.52 -8.13
C ASP A 257 -8.21 -24.49 -7.58
N ILE A 258 -7.82 -24.28 -6.34
CA ILE A 258 -6.90 -25.13 -5.61
C ILE A 258 -7.73 -26.00 -4.68
N PRO A 259 -7.55 -27.34 -4.67
CA PRO A 259 -8.22 -28.23 -3.74
C PRO A 259 -7.97 -27.78 -2.29
N LYS A 260 -9.01 -27.79 -1.46
CA LYS A 260 -8.95 -27.30 -0.08
C LYS A 260 -7.80 -27.93 0.72
N GLU A 261 -7.62 -29.24 0.58
CA GLU A 261 -6.54 -29.98 1.26
C GLU A 261 -5.13 -29.50 0.87
N GLN A 262 -4.96 -28.95 -0.33
CA GLN A 262 -3.71 -28.38 -0.81
C GLN A 262 -3.60 -26.91 -0.39
N GLY A 263 -4.69 -26.15 -0.53
CA GLY A 263 -4.70 -24.72 -0.26
C GLY A 263 -4.58 -24.33 1.21
N GLU A 264 -4.83 -25.26 2.14
CA GLU A 264 -4.65 -25.07 3.58
C GLU A 264 -3.22 -25.47 4.07
N LYS A 265 -2.37 -26.02 3.18
CA LYS A 265 -1.01 -26.40 3.54
C LYS A 265 -0.03 -25.27 3.30
N GLN A 266 1.04 -25.26 4.10
CA GLN A 266 2.22 -24.41 3.90
C GLN A 266 2.76 -24.62 2.47
N ILE A 267 2.99 -23.54 1.74
CA ILE A 267 3.40 -23.59 0.33
C ILE A 267 4.85 -24.01 0.18
N LEU A 268 5.77 -23.38 0.92
CA LEU A 268 7.18 -23.74 0.93
C LEU A 268 7.49 -24.60 2.12
N SER A 269 8.22 -25.72 1.92
CA SER A 269 8.79 -26.48 3.04
C SER A 269 9.84 -25.64 3.79
N ASP A 270 10.21 -26.08 4.99
CA ASP A 270 11.23 -25.37 5.79
C ASP A 270 12.58 -25.35 5.07
N GLU A 271 12.92 -26.44 4.38
CA GLU A 271 14.12 -26.55 3.54
C GLU A 271 14.07 -25.57 2.37
N GLU A 272 12.93 -25.48 1.68
CA GLU A 272 12.73 -24.55 0.57
C GLU A 272 12.82 -23.08 1.04
N ILE A 273 12.27 -22.74 2.23
CA ILE A 273 12.37 -21.41 2.82
C ILE A 273 13.84 -21.04 3.09
N LEU A 274 14.62 -21.98 3.67
CA LEU A 274 16.03 -21.76 3.97
C LEU A 274 16.88 -21.67 2.69
N GLU A 275 16.61 -22.53 1.69
CA GLU A 275 17.28 -22.47 0.39
C GLU A 275 17.04 -21.12 -0.30
N LEU A 276 15.79 -20.68 -0.37
CA LEU A 276 15.46 -19.38 -0.97
C LEU A 276 16.11 -18.22 -0.19
N SER A 277 16.17 -18.32 1.15
CA SER A 277 16.84 -17.33 1.98
C SER A 277 18.33 -17.18 1.66
N GLU A 278 19.03 -18.28 1.30
CA GLU A 278 20.42 -18.23 0.86
C GLU A 278 20.58 -17.48 -0.47
N ILE A 279 19.66 -17.72 -1.41
CA ILE A 279 19.67 -17.03 -2.70
C ILE A 279 19.43 -15.52 -2.49
N ILE A 280 18.48 -15.15 -1.63
CA ILE A 280 18.18 -13.74 -1.29
C ILE A 280 19.40 -13.07 -0.67
N LEU A 281 20.07 -13.72 0.28
CA LEU A 281 21.29 -13.22 0.91
C LEU A 281 22.46 -13.07 -0.08
N LYS A 282 22.59 -14.03 -1.01
CA LYS A 282 23.59 -13.94 -2.09
C LYS A 282 23.36 -12.70 -2.97
N ILE A 283 22.09 -12.39 -3.28
CA ILE A 283 21.71 -11.20 -4.07
C ILE A 283 22.01 -9.92 -3.28
N GLU A 284 21.54 -9.83 -2.02
CA GLU A 284 21.80 -8.67 -1.16
C GLU A 284 23.29 -8.38 -1.01
N ASN A 285 24.09 -9.42 -0.75
CA ASN A 285 25.54 -9.28 -0.62
C ASN A 285 26.23 -8.87 -1.94
N HIS A 286 25.74 -9.37 -3.08
CA HIS A 286 26.27 -8.99 -4.38
C HIS A 286 26.04 -7.50 -4.69
N TYR A 287 24.84 -7.02 -4.42
CA TYR A 287 24.49 -5.62 -4.66
C TYR A 287 24.91 -4.66 -3.54
N ASN A 288 25.15 -5.17 -2.35
CA ASN A 288 25.47 -4.41 -1.13
C ASN A 288 24.39 -3.40 -0.74
N PHE A 289 23.13 -3.71 -1.04
CA PHE A 289 21.94 -2.97 -0.58
C PHE A 289 20.73 -3.90 -0.44
N PRO A 290 19.72 -3.51 0.38
CA PRO A 290 18.49 -4.26 0.52
C PRO A 290 17.71 -4.40 -0.77
N CYS A 291 17.22 -5.61 -1.05
CA CYS A 291 16.57 -5.98 -2.30
C CYS A 291 15.12 -6.43 -2.10
N ASP A 292 14.27 -5.98 -3.03
CA ASP A 292 12.92 -6.50 -3.32
C ASP A 292 13.07 -7.46 -4.51
N ILE A 293 12.70 -8.72 -4.31
CA ILE A 293 13.01 -9.84 -5.21
C ILE A 293 11.73 -10.56 -5.58
N GLU A 294 11.49 -10.72 -6.89
CA GLU A 294 10.46 -11.61 -7.40
C GLU A 294 11.08 -12.97 -7.75
N TRP A 295 10.45 -14.04 -7.31
CA TRP A 295 10.94 -15.40 -7.53
C TRP A 295 9.85 -16.35 -8.04
N ALA A 296 10.27 -17.42 -8.71
CA ALA A 296 9.43 -18.50 -9.20
C ALA A 296 10.08 -19.85 -8.90
N PHE A 297 9.27 -20.92 -8.77
CA PHE A 297 9.73 -22.27 -8.51
C PHE A 297 9.13 -23.23 -9.53
N GLU A 298 9.98 -24.01 -10.17
CA GLU A 298 9.61 -25.02 -11.16
C GLU A 298 10.56 -26.21 -11.06
N GLY A 299 10.02 -27.42 -10.98
CA GLY A 299 10.79 -28.68 -11.03
C GLY A 299 11.87 -28.77 -9.94
N GLY A 300 11.58 -28.33 -8.73
CA GLY A 300 12.52 -28.39 -7.59
C GLY A 300 13.60 -27.29 -7.61
N LYS A 301 13.45 -26.23 -8.41
CA LYS A 301 14.46 -25.18 -8.55
C LYS A 301 13.85 -23.79 -8.43
N PHE A 302 14.52 -22.92 -7.68
CA PHE A 302 14.20 -21.50 -7.63
C PHE A 302 14.82 -20.73 -8.79
N TYR A 303 14.04 -19.78 -9.32
CA TYR A 303 14.44 -18.82 -10.33
C TYR A 303 14.14 -17.41 -9.84
N ILE A 304 15.09 -16.50 -10.05
CA ILE A 304 14.90 -15.08 -9.75
C ILE A 304 14.44 -14.37 -11.02
N VAL A 305 13.24 -13.83 -11.00
CA VAL A 305 12.63 -13.20 -12.18
C VAL A 305 12.74 -11.69 -12.19
N GLN A 306 13.01 -11.07 -11.02
CA GLN A 306 13.35 -9.65 -10.88
C GLN A 306 14.04 -9.41 -9.55
N SER A 307 14.94 -8.42 -9.50
CA SER A 307 15.48 -7.83 -8.27
C SER A 307 15.62 -6.33 -8.45
N ARG A 308 15.24 -5.57 -7.42
CA ARG A 308 15.41 -4.11 -7.38
C ARG A 308 15.76 -3.64 -5.97
N PRO A 309 16.37 -2.45 -5.82
CA PRO A 309 16.60 -1.86 -4.50
C PRO A 309 15.28 -1.60 -3.78
N ILE A 310 15.25 -1.80 -2.47
CA ILE A 310 14.15 -1.33 -1.64
C ILE A 310 14.34 0.18 -1.42
N THR A 311 13.63 0.99 -2.20
CA THR A 311 13.77 2.46 -2.16
C THR A 311 13.04 3.10 -0.98
N THR A 312 12.17 2.35 -0.31
CA THR A 312 11.45 2.80 0.89
C THR A 312 12.27 2.72 2.17
N LEU A 313 13.40 2.00 2.13
CA LEU A 313 14.39 2.03 3.20
C LEU A 313 15.24 3.28 3.00
N SER A 314 14.94 4.34 3.69
CA SER A 314 15.67 5.61 3.57
C SER A 314 17.13 5.45 3.96
N GLU A 315 18.03 5.46 2.97
CA GLU A 315 19.44 5.81 3.20
C GLU A 315 19.51 7.29 3.55
N SER A 316 19.50 7.62 4.80
CA SER A 316 19.83 8.97 5.22
C SER A 316 20.75 8.95 6.43
N ASN A 317 21.62 9.94 6.51
CA ASN A 317 22.29 10.34 7.74
C ASN A 317 21.30 10.60 8.91
N GLN A 318 20.00 10.39 8.67
CA GLN A 318 18.89 10.37 9.61
C GLN A 318 18.76 9.02 10.34
N GLU A 319 19.36 7.89 9.88
CA GLU A 319 19.27 6.59 10.57
C GLU A 319 19.82 6.65 12.00
N LYS A 320 20.92 7.36 12.25
CA LYS A 320 21.43 7.58 13.62
C LYS A 320 20.50 8.43 14.49
N GLN A 321 19.58 9.20 13.89
CA GLN A 321 18.58 9.98 14.62
C GLN A 321 17.25 9.24 14.81
N LYS A 322 16.96 8.18 13.99
CA LYS A 322 15.70 7.42 14.04
C LYS A 322 15.66 6.29 15.07
N GLU A 323 16.78 5.82 15.60
CA GLU A 323 16.83 4.69 16.56
C GLU A 323 15.93 4.86 17.79
N ASN A 324 15.52 6.09 18.08
CA ASN A 324 14.71 6.44 19.24
C ASN A 324 13.36 7.10 18.88
N TRP A 325 12.89 6.98 17.63
CA TRP A 325 11.65 7.62 17.18
C TRP A 325 10.53 6.62 16.94
N LEU A 326 9.34 6.89 17.47
CA LEU A 326 8.13 6.10 17.27
C LEU A 326 7.23 6.77 16.23
N VAL A 327 6.75 6.00 15.25
CA VAL A 327 5.67 6.44 14.36
C VAL A 327 4.37 6.50 15.15
N VAL A 328 3.83 7.67 15.32
CA VAL A 328 2.57 7.88 16.07
C VAL A 328 1.38 7.92 15.14
N VAL A 329 1.59 8.41 13.93
CA VAL A 329 0.51 8.55 12.94
C VAL A 329 1.09 8.45 11.54
N SER A 330 0.56 7.54 10.75
CA SER A 330 0.83 7.40 9.32
C SER A 330 -0.37 7.91 8.53
N PHE A 331 -0.20 9.02 7.79
CA PHE A 331 -1.25 9.57 6.93
C PHE A 331 -0.71 9.89 5.55
N LYS A 332 -1.40 9.43 4.52
CA LYS A 332 -1.31 10.05 3.19
C LYS A 332 -2.16 11.33 3.20
N THR A 333 -1.64 12.41 3.73
CA THR A 333 -2.38 13.66 3.87
C THR A 333 -1.76 14.79 3.06
N GLU A 334 -2.62 15.66 2.56
CA GLU A 334 -2.18 16.91 1.91
C GLU A 334 -1.54 17.85 2.94
N LEU A 335 -0.56 18.65 2.53
CA LEU A 335 0.22 19.62 3.31
C LEU A 335 -0.62 20.48 4.27
N LEU A 336 -1.85 20.83 3.89
CA LEU A 336 -2.76 21.64 4.70
C LEU A 336 -3.24 20.87 5.94
N THR A 337 -3.54 19.59 5.77
CA THR A 337 -3.99 18.71 6.88
C THR A 337 -2.86 18.48 7.87
N GLU A 338 -1.63 18.32 7.40
CA GLU A 338 -0.43 18.21 8.25
C GLU A 338 -0.21 19.46 9.09
N ALA A 339 -0.30 20.65 8.48
CA ALA A 339 -0.14 21.92 9.18
C ALA A 339 -1.20 22.09 10.30
N ILE A 340 -2.45 21.71 10.03
CA ILE A 340 -3.57 21.78 10.98
C ILE A 340 -3.36 20.80 12.13
N ILE A 341 -2.99 19.56 11.85
CA ILE A 341 -2.73 18.53 12.87
C ILE A 341 -1.57 18.98 13.78
N HIS A 342 -0.46 19.39 13.18
CA HIS A 342 0.73 19.83 13.92
C HIS A 342 0.44 21.02 14.85
N ARG A 343 -0.34 21.99 14.36
CA ARG A 343 -0.74 23.16 15.16
C ARG A 343 -1.71 22.77 16.26
N GLY A 344 -2.69 21.92 15.97
CA GLY A 344 -3.65 21.41 16.94
C GLY A 344 -2.97 20.67 18.10
N TYR A 345 -1.99 19.82 17.82
CA TYR A 345 -1.22 19.12 18.86
C TYR A 345 -0.43 20.12 19.73
N ARG A 346 0.23 21.09 19.12
CA ARG A 346 1.06 22.07 19.85
C ARG A 346 0.24 22.96 20.79
N GLU A 347 -0.99 23.29 20.41
CA GLU A 347 -1.88 24.14 21.19
C GLU A 347 -2.67 23.33 22.24
N SER A 348 -3.16 22.14 21.89
CA SER A 348 -4.06 21.35 22.76
C SER A 348 -3.33 20.50 23.80
N LEU A 349 -2.12 20.02 23.50
CA LEU A 349 -1.39 19.14 24.42
C LEU A 349 -1.09 19.78 25.78
N PRO A 350 -0.59 21.04 25.87
CA PRO A 350 -0.38 21.72 27.16
C PRO A 350 -1.67 22.08 27.87
N GLU A 351 -2.77 22.31 27.14
CA GLU A 351 -4.10 22.59 27.73
C GLU A 351 -4.68 21.35 28.41
N LEU A 352 -4.54 20.18 27.77
CA LEU A 352 -5.09 18.92 28.26
C LEU A 352 -4.19 18.23 29.30
N LEU A 353 -2.89 18.36 29.16
CA LEU A 353 -1.89 17.75 30.02
C LEU A 353 -0.88 18.82 30.49
N PRO A 354 -1.28 19.69 31.44
CA PRO A 354 -0.38 20.71 31.97
C PRO A 354 0.84 20.05 32.66
N LYS A 355 2.03 20.53 32.37
CA LYS A 355 3.33 20.00 32.79
C LYS A 355 3.84 18.77 32.04
N ILE A 356 3.19 18.34 30.95
CA ILE A 356 3.82 17.34 30.09
C ILE A 356 5.16 17.88 29.59
N PRO A 357 6.24 17.08 29.61
CA PRO A 357 7.52 17.50 29.06
C PRO A 357 7.33 18.00 27.63
N LYS A 358 7.95 19.14 27.30
CA LYS A 358 7.88 19.64 25.92
C LYS A 358 8.56 18.62 25.02
N PHE A 359 7.80 18.00 24.16
CA PHE A 359 8.35 17.15 23.12
C PHE A 359 9.23 18.03 22.22
N ARG A 360 10.53 17.85 22.34
CA ARG A 360 11.48 18.40 21.38
C ARG A 360 11.38 17.55 20.13
N ASN A 361 11.19 18.24 19.03
CA ASN A 361 11.29 17.70 17.67
C ASN A 361 10.29 16.59 17.32
N ARG A 362 9.27 16.99 16.62
CA ARG A 362 8.54 16.12 15.70
C ARG A 362 9.28 16.14 14.38
N MET A 363 9.48 14.99 13.81
CA MET A 363 10.00 14.84 12.47
C MET A 363 8.87 14.31 11.59
N ILE A 364 8.63 14.94 10.45
CA ILE A 364 7.71 14.46 9.44
C ILE A 364 8.58 13.92 8.31
N ILE A 365 8.47 12.63 8.04
CA ILE A 365 9.17 11.97 6.95
C ILE A 365 8.12 11.17 6.20
N ASP A 366 8.04 11.36 4.88
CA ASP A 366 7.14 10.61 4.00
C ASP A 366 5.67 10.58 4.49
N ASN A 367 5.20 11.69 5.08
CA ASN A 367 3.86 11.86 5.68
C ASN A 367 3.62 11.11 7.00
N ASP A 368 4.66 10.61 7.64
CA ASP A 368 4.57 10.00 8.96
C ASP A 368 5.03 10.98 10.05
N ILE A 369 4.30 11.02 11.16
CA ILE A 369 4.67 11.81 12.33
C ILE A 369 5.43 10.93 13.30
N TYR A 370 6.68 11.29 13.57
CA TYR A 370 7.57 10.62 14.52
C TYR A 370 7.67 11.38 15.83
N ILE A 371 7.73 10.65 16.94
CA ILE A 371 8.03 11.18 18.27
C ILE A 371 9.33 10.57 18.78
N ASP A 372 10.21 11.41 19.31
CA ASP A 372 11.47 10.99 19.91
C ASP A 372 11.22 10.16 21.18
N LEU A 373 11.65 8.91 21.18
CA LEU A 373 11.51 8.00 22.31
C LEU A 373 12.55 8.21 23.41
N THR A 374 13.60 9.01 23.18
CA THR A 374 14.60 9.29 24.23
C THR A 374 14.00 10.01 25.43
N GLU A 375 12.87 10.67 25.25
CA GLU A 375 12.12 11.32 26.35
C GLU A 375 10.98 10.45 26.90
N THR A 376 10.78 9.20 26.41
CA THR A 376 9.71 8.32 26.91
C THR A 376 9.82 7.98 28.38
N SER A 377 11.04 7.90 28.95
CA SER A 377 11.23 7.73 30.39
C SER A 377 10.62 8.89 31.19
N LYS A 378 10.79 10.12 30.72
CA LYS A 378 10.17 11.31 31.33
C LYS A 378 8.66 11.34 31.15
N ILE A 379 8.17 10.83 30.03
CA ILE A 379 6.74 10.67 29.74
C ILE A 379 6.14 9.57 30.62
N GLN A 380 6.83 8.43 30.78
CA GLN A 380 6.43 7.36 31.68
C GLN A 380 6.37 7.81 33.14
N GLU A 381 7.30 8.63 33.56
CA GLU A 381 7.30 9.24 34.89
C GLU A 381 6.14 10.25 35.05
N TYR A 382 5.87 11.07 34.06
CA TYR A 382 4.72 11.97 34.02
C TYR A 382 3.38 11.24 34.14
N PHE A 383 3.22 10.08 33.47
CA PHE A 383 2.05 9.22 33.57
C PHE A 383 2.10 8.25 34.77
N SER A 384 2.66 8.71 35.90
CA SER A 384 2.54 8.01 37.18
C SER A 384 1.07 7.85 37.62
N SER A 385 0.83 7.00 38.61
CA SER A 385 -0.54 6.65 39.09
C SER A 385 -1.43 7.87 39.42
N LYS A 386 -0.85 9.01 39.80
CA LYS A 386 -1.58 10.27 40.04
C LYS A 386 -2.10 10.93 38.75
N THR A 387 -1.38 10.78 37.64
CA THR A 387 -1.76 11.39 36.33
C THR A 387 -2.82 10.57 35.64
N ILE A 388 -2.81 9.24 35.79
CA ILE A 388 -3.83 8.33 35.24
C ILE A 388 -5.23 8.66 35.80
N LYS A 389 -5.32 9.09 37.06
CA LYS A 389 -6.59 9.55 37.64
C LYS A 389 -7.19 10.77 36.95
N LYS A 390 -6.36 11.60 36.29
CA LYS A 390 -6.80 12.78 35.53
C LYS A 390 -7.23 12.46 34.09
N CYS A 391 -6.97 11.26 33.58
CA CYS A 391 -7.38 10.88 32.21
C CYS A 391 -8.90 11.06 31.99
N GLY A 392 -9.73 10.84 33.01
CA GLY A 392 -11.17 11.10 32.93
C GLY A 392 -11.55 12.57 32.69
N GLU A 393 -10.71 13.53 33.14
CA GLU A 393 -10.91 14.96 32.88
C GLU A 393 -10.47 15.30 31.44
N VAL A 394 -9.40 14.71 30.97
CA VAL A 394 -8.94 14.83 29.58
C VAL A 394 -10.03 14.38 28.61
N TYR A 395 -10.61 13.21 28.83
CA TYR A 395 -11.72 12.72 28.00
C TYR A 395 -12.95 13.63 28.01
N LYS A 396 -13.30 14.23 29.16
CA LYS A 396 -14.39 15.22 29.23
C LYS A 396 -14.08 16.45 28.39
N THR A 397 -12.86 16.95 28.43
CA THR A 397 -12.44 18.11 27.63
C THR A 397 -12.47 17.79 26.13
N ILE A 398 -12.00 16.60 25.73
CA ILE A 398 -12.09 16.12 24.34
C ILE A 398 -13.55 16.04 23.88
N GLU A 399 -14.43 15.49 24.71
CA GLU A 399 -15.86 15.43 24.41
C GLU A 399 -16.47 16.82 24.22
N GLN A 400 -16.02 17.79 25.01
CA GLN A 400 -16.47 19.18 24.91
C GLN A 400 -15.96 19.85 23.63
N HIS A 401 -14.70 19.64 23.24
CA HIS A 401 -14.16 20.13 21.96
C HIS A 401 -14.88 19.51 20.76
N SER A 402 -15.15 18.21 20.80
CA SER A 402 -15.90 17.51 19.75
C SER A 402 -17.34 18.04 19.63
N LYS A 403 -18.05 18.26 20.74
CA LYS A 403 -19.38 18.88 20.73
C LYS A 403 -19.35 20.31 20.15
N ASN A 404 -18.34 21.09 20.52
CA ASN A 404 -18.18 22.44 19.97
C ASN A 404 -17.89 22.42 18.46
N PHE A 405 -17.01 21.52 18.00
CA PHE A 405 -16.74 21.36 16.58
C PHE A 405 -18.00 20.99 15.78
N ILE A 406 -18.78 20.04 16.26
CA ILE A 406 -20.04 19.66 15.63
C ILE A 406 -21.00 20.85 15.54
N ARG A 407 -21.10 21.66 16.59
CA ARG A 407 -21.94 22.87 16.60
C ARG A 407 -21.46 23.89 15.57
N VAL A 408 -20.16 24.21 15.59
CA VAL A 408 -19.54 25.17 14.66
C VAL A 408 -19.68 24.70 13.21
N SER A 409 -19.44 23.40 12.94
CA SER A 409 -19.59 22.82 11.60
C SER A 409 -21.02 23.01 11.07
N LYS A 410 -22.05 22.75 11.91
CA LYS A 410 -23.44 22.95 11.55
C LYS A 410 -23.77 24.42 11.27
N GLU A 411 -23.17 25.34 12.02
CA GLU A 411 -23.36 26.78 11.82
C GLU A 411 -22.69 27.26 10.52
N CYS A 412 -21.46 26.78 10.24
CA CYS A 412 -20.68 27.18 9.06
C CYS A 412 -21.35 26.77 7.74
N VAL A 413 -22.09 25.67 7.70
CA VAL A 413 -22.75 25.19 6.47
C VAL A 413 -24.19 25.68 6.28
N LYS A 414 -24.73 26.47 7.23
CA LYS A 414 -26.07 27.03 7.09
C LYS A 414 -26.11 28.13 6.03
N ASN A 415 -27.12 28.07 5.16
CA ASN A 415 -27.44 29.14 4.20
C ASN A 415 -26.22 29.62 3.38
N LEU A 416 -25.52 28.68 2.72
CA LEU A 416 -24.35 29.01 1.88
C LEU A 416 -24.70 29.70 0.56
N LYS A 417 -25.97 29.65 0.11
CA LYS A 417 -26.40 30.33 -1.11
C LYS A 417 -26.44 31.83 -0.88
N GLY A 418 -25.68 32.59 -1.69
CA GLY A 418 -25.71 34.07 -1.71
C GLY A 418 -24.89 34.76 -0.61
N ILE A 419 -24.04 34.04 0.13
CA ILE A 419 -23.12 34.67 1.08
C ILE A 419 -21.95 35.32 0.36
N SER A 420 -21.42 36.41 0.95
CA SER A 420 -20.24 37.10 0.43
C SER A 420 -18.95 36.30 0.73
N ASP A 421 -17.89 36.51 -0.07
CA ASP A 421 -16.58 35.92 0.14
C ASP A 421 -16.00 36.21 1.53
N LYS A 422 -16.26 37.43 2.04
CA LYS A 422 -15.86 37.83 3.39
C LYS A 422 -16.56 36.98 4.47
N GLU A 423 -17.86 36.76 4.31
CA GLU A 423 -18.64 35.90 5.24
C GLU A 423 -18.20 34.45 5.14
N LEU A 424 -17.96 33.94 3.93
CA LEU A 424 -17.44 32.59 3.70
C LEU A 424 -16.07 32.41 4.38
N SER A 425 -15.15 33.37 4.16
CA SER A 425 -13.83 33.37 4.79
C SER A 425 -13.92 33.34 6.33
N THR A 426 -14.81 34.16 6.89
CA THR A 426 -15.03 34.19 8.36
C THR A 426 -15.53 32.86 8.89
N ARG A 427 -16.46 32.22 8.19
CA ARG A 427 -17.00 30.89 8.57
C ARG A 427 -15.95 29.81 8.46
N LEU A 428 -15.13 29.80 7.39
CA LEU A 428 -14.02 28.88 7.23
C LEU A 428 -12.99 29.03 8.34
N GLN A 429 -12.61 30.25 8.73
CA GLN A 429 -11.69 30.48 9.85
C GLN A 429 -12.24 29.93 11.17
N LYS A 430 -13.54 30.12 11.47
CA LYS A 430 -14.19 29.55 12.66
C LYS A 430 -14.18 28.02 12.62
N PHE A 431 -14.47 27.44 11.46
CA PHE A 431 -14.44 25.99 11.25
C PHE A 431 -13.05 25.44 11.50
N PHE A 432 -12.02 25.98 10.84
CA PHE A 432 -10.65 25.50 11.01
C PHE A 432 -10.15 25.64 12.44
N LYS A 433 -10.46 26.71 13.13
CA LYS A 433 -10.08 26.90 14.54
C LYS A 433 -10.73 25.86 15.46
N ALA A 434 -12.01 25.52 15.24
CA ALA A 434 -12.66 24.46 15.99
C ALA A 434 -12.13 23.08 15.63
N TYR A 435 -11.77 22.84 14.39
CA TYR A 435 -11.17 21.63 13.88
C TYR A 435 -9.78 21.38 14.46
N GLU A 436 -8.89 22.39 14.43
CA GLU A 436 -7.55 22.33 15.03
C GLU A 436 -7.59 21.89 16.50
N LYS A 437 -8.47 22.52 17.29
CA LYS A 437 -8.64 22.16 18.71
C LYS A 437 -9.10 20.71 18.90
N THR A 438 -10.01 20.25 18.07
CA THR A 438 -10.59 18.91 18.18
C THR A 438 -9.58 17.85 17.74
N ILE A 439 -8.89 18.05 16.62
CA ILE A 439 -7.86 17.13 16.13
C ILE A 439 -6.68 17.04 17.09
N GLY A 440 -6.20 18.17 17.60
CA GLY A 440 -5.15 18.18 18.60
C GLY A 440 -5.54 17.42 19.88
N ALA A 441 -6.80 17.56 20.28
CA ALA A 441 -7.33 16.85 21.44
C ALA A 441 -7.51 15.33 21.19
N ILE A 442 -7.88 14.89 19.98
CA ILE A 442 -8.04 13.48 19.62
C ILE A 442 -6.70 12.73 19.62
N GLY A 443 -5.62 13.39 19.26
CA GLY A 443 -4.29 12.77 19.29
C GLY A 443 -3.74 12.46 20.67
N VAL A 444 -4.21 13.16 21.72
CA VAL A 444 -3.80 12.91 23.10
C VAL A 444 -4.20 11.52 23.60
N PRO A 445 -5.42 11.02 23.37
CA PRO A 445 -5.79 9.64 23.70
C PRO A 445 -4.88 8.59 23.03
N THR A 446 -4.52 8.78 21.77
CA THR A 446 -3.64 7.83 21.07
C THR A 446 -2.29 7.66 21.77
N ILE A 447 -1.70 8.76 22.27
CA ILE A 447 -0.47 8.71 23.04
C ILE A 447 -0.70 8.05 24.42
N ILE A 448 -1.81 8.37 25.07
CA ILE A 448 -2.19 7.78 26.36
C ILE A 448 -2.43 6.29 26.20
N ASP A 449 -3.18 5.89 25.18
CA ASP A 449 -3.52 4.48 24.89
C ASP A 449 -2.26 3.66 24.63
N LEU A 450 -1.30 4.19 23.85
CA LEU A 450 -0.03 3.53 23.60
C LEU A 450 0.78 3.31 24.90
N ILE A 451 0.85 4.31 25.77
CA ILE A 451 1.57 4.21 27.05
C ILE A 451 0.87 3.22 27.99
N ILE A 452 -0.46 3.24 28.02
CA ILE A 452 -1.25 2.30 28.81
C ILE A 452 -1.06 0.88 28.28
N GLU A 453 -1.06 0.69 26.97
CA GLU A 453 -0.85 -0.61 26.33
C GLU A 453 0.51 -1.20 26.70
N VAL A 454 1.59 -0.42 26.57
CA VAL A 454 2.95 -0.87 26.96
C VAL A 454 3.02 -1.25 28.45
N LYS A 455 2.46 -0.42 29.34
CA LYS A 455 2.45 -0.73 30.79
C LYS A 455 1.56 -1.93 31.12
N LEU A 456 0.43 -2.04 30.48
CA LEU A 456 -0.48 -3.16 30.68
C LEU A 456 0.12 -4.47 30.16
N LYS A 457 0.82 -4.43 29.03
CA LYS A 457 1.55 -5.57 28.49
C LYS A 457 2.62 -6.04 29.46
N SER A 458 3.48 -5.15 29.95
CA SER A 458 4.51 -5.46 30.96
C SER A 458 3.89 -6.07 32.23
N PHE A 459 2.81 -5.48 32.73
CA PHE A 459 2.09 -6.01 33.91
C PHE A 459 1.48 -7.41 33.67
N LEU A 460 0.90 -7.65 32.49
CA LEU A 460 0.33 -8.97 32.12
C LEU A 460 1.44 -10.02 31.96
N GLU A 461 2.62 -9.65 31.46
CA GLU A 461 3.81 -10.49 31.39
C GLU A 461 4.31 -10.88 32.78
N GLU A 462 4.48 -9.91 33.66
CA GLU A 462 4.87 -10.13 35.07
C GLU A 462 3.85 -11.00 35.82
N SER A 463 2.57 -10.85 35.51
CA SER A 463 1.47 -11.64 36.07
C SER A 463 1.32 -13.05 35.46
N ARG A 464 2.23 -13.46 34.56
CA ARG A 464 2.24 -14.76 33.86
C ARG A 464 0.94 -15.11 33.16
N ILE A 465 0.23 -14.12 32.61
CA ILE A 465 -1.00 -14.33 31.86
C ILE A 465 -0.64 -14.81 30.45
N LYS A 466 -1.31 -15.90 30.00
CA LYS A 466 -1.15 -16.42 28.63
C LYS A 466 -2.03 -15.63 27.66
N ASN A 467 -1.63 -15.59 26.38
CA ASN A 467 -2.35 -14.92 25.30
C ASN A 467 -2.51 -13.40 25.52
N ILE A 468 -1.43 -12.73 25.89
CA ILE A 468 -1.41 -11.32 26.27
C ILE A 468 -2.00 -10.43 25.17
N ASP A 469 -1.65 -10.65 23.90
CA ASP A 469 -2.13 -9.85 22.76
C ASP A 469 -3.66 -9.98 22.57
N GLU A 470 -4.23 -11.17 22.79
CA GLU A 470 -5.68 -11.37 22.77
C GLU A 470 -6.35 -10.63 23.93
N VAL A 471 -5.75 -10.66 25.12
CA VAL A 471 -6.26 -9.95 26.30
C VAL A 471 -6.19 -8.43 26.06
N LEU A 472 -5.10 -7.91 25.51
CA LEU A 472 -4.96 -6.49 25.16
C LEU A 472 -5.98 -6.07 24.11
N ALA A 473 -6.14 -6.84 23.04
CA ALA A 473 -7.13 -6.57 22.00
C ALA A 473 -8.56 -6.49 22.58
N ARG A 474 -8.88 -7.39 23.52
CA ARG A 474 -10.19 -7.38 24.19
C ARG A 474 -10.37 -6.22 25.18
N LEU A 475 -9.29 -5.78 25.86
CA LEU A 475 -9.35 -4.62 26.76
C LEU A 475 -9.38 -3.28 26.02
N ALA A 476 -8.82 -3.18 24.83
CA ALA A 476 -8.81 -1.99 23.99
C ALA A 476 -10.19 -1.64 23.39
N ILE A 477 -11.16 -2.56 23.44
CA ILE A 477 -12.50 -2.30 22.90
C ILE A 477 -13.27 -1.30 23.78
N PRO A 478 -13.75 -0.19 23.21
CA PRO A 478 -14.42 0.87 23.99
C PRO A 478 -15.67 0.35 24.72
N HIS A 479 -15.76 0.62 26.01
CA HIS A 479 -16.97 0.29 26.82
C HIS A 479 -18.22 1.07 26.38
N LYS A 480 -18.01 2.26 25.80
CA LYS A 480 -19.10 3.07 25.23
C LYS A 480 -19.09 2.95 23.71
N ILE A 481 -20.28 2.86 23.12
CA ILE A 481 -20.44 2.88 21.67
C ILE A 481 -19.99 4.26 21.17
N VAL A 482 -18.88 4.31 20.39
CA VAL A 482 -18.47 5.51 19.67
C VAL A 482 -19.45 5.83 18.54
N GLU A 483 -19.48 7.08 18.06
CA GLU A 483 -20.47 7.51 17.06
C GLU A 483 -20.42 6.69 15.76
N THR A 484 -19.23 6.26 15.32
CA THR A 484 -19.06 5.37 14.17
C THR A 484 -19.69 3.98 14.39
N SER A 485 -19.57 3.44 15.60
CA SER A 485 -20.24 2.17 15.96
C SER A 485 -21.76 2.34 16.07
N LYS A 486 -22.24 3.50 16.53
CA LYS A 486 -23.67 3.83 16.55
C LYS A 486 -24.21 3.95 15.13
N GLU A 487 -23.46 4.59 14.24
CA GLU A 487 -23.81 4.70 12.83
C GLU A 487 -23.90 3.32 12.17
N ARG A 488 -22.86 2.47 12.34
CA ARG A 488 -22.83 1.11 11.78
C ARG A 488 -24.01 0.28 12.27
N PHE A 489 -24.30 0.33 13.56
CA PHE A 489 -25.47 -0.35 14.14
C PHE A 489 -26.80 0.19 13.59
N ALA A 490 -26.91 1.51 13.42
CA ALA A 490 -28.10 2.14 12.83
C ALA A 490 -28.26 1.76 11.35
N LEU A 491 -27.17 1.63 10.60
CA LEU A 491 -27.18 1.21 9.20
C LEU A 491 -27.64 -0.25 9.06
N LEU A 492 -27.15 -1.15 9.91
CA LEU A 492 -27.61 -2.54 9.96
C LEU A 492 -29.09 -2.63 10.34
N THR A 493 -29.53 -1.80 11.31
CA THR A 493 -30.95 -1.73 11.72
C THR A 493 -31.84 -1.20 10.57
N LEU A 494 -31.33 -0.24 9.80
CA LEU A 494 -32.00 0.29 8.61
C LEU A 494 -32.13 -0.80 7.54
N ALA A 495 -31.06 -1.55 7.25
CA ALA A 495 -31.09 -2.67 6.32
C ALA A 495 -32.11 -3.74 6.73
N GLY A 496 -32.13 -4.12 8.03
CA GLY A 496 -33.11 -5.06 8.55
C GLY A 496 -34.58 -4.58 8.42
N LYS A 497 -34.82 -3.28 8.59
CA LYS A 497 -36.16 -2.70 8.38
C LYS A 497 -36.61 -2.73 6.93
N ILE A 498 -35.69 -2.41 6.01
CA ILE A 498 -35.96 -2.43 4.57
C ILE A 498 -36.22 -3.88 4.12
N ASN A 499 -35.42 -4.84 4.56
CA ASN A 499 -35.58 -6.25 4.22
C ASN A 499 -36.90 -6.84 4.76
N LYS A 500 -37.26 -6.58 6.04
CA LYS A 500 -38.49 -7.07 6.66
C LYS A 500 -39.76 -6.55 5.99
N LYS A 501 -39.67 -5.38 5.35
CA LYS A 501 -40.79 -4.78 4.62
C LYS A 501 -40.74 -5.05 3.12
N GLU A 502 -39.73 -5.79 2.65
CA GLU A 502 -39.48 -6.07 1.24
C GLU A 502 -39.45 -4.81 0.35
N LEU A 503 -38.92 -3.70 0.90
CA LEU A 503 -38.90 -2.42 0.21
C LEU A 503 -37.76 -2.36 -0.83
N GLY A 504 -38.09 -2.01 -2.06
CA GLY A 504 -37.08 -1.62 -3.04
C GLY A 504 -36.36 -0.34 -2.56
N LEU A 505 -35.02 -0.27 -2.72
CA LEU A 505 -34.19 0.85 -2.24
C LEU A 505 -34.55 2.20 -2.87
N GLU A 506 -35.21 2.21 -4.03
CA GLU A 506 -35.71 3.42 -4.72
C GLU A 506 -37.15 3.79 -4.34
N SER A 507 -37.81 2.99 -3.51
CA SER A 507 -39.17 3.27 -3.06
C SER A 507 -39.22 4.57 -2.22
N LYS A 508 -40.35 5.26 -2.20
CA LYS A 508 -40.56 6.47 -1.39
C LYS A 508 -40.30 6.21 0.10
N GLU A 509 -40.71 5.05 0.61
CA GLU A 509 -40.54 4.69 2.01
C GLU A 509 -39.09 4.41 2.36
N ALA A 510 -38.37 3.65 1.56
CA ALA A 510 -36.91 3.41 1.73
C ALA A 510 -36.13 4.71 1.62
N SER A 511 -36.44 5.56 0.65
CA SER A 511 -35.81 6.87 0.48
C SER A 511 -36.02 7.79 1.69
N ALA A 512 -37.19 7.77 2.32
CA ALA A 512 -37.45 8.53 3.56
C ALA A 512 -36.61 8.01 4.74
N LEU A 513 -36.47 6.69 4.89
CA LEU A 513 -35.64 6.08 5.93
C LEU A 513 -34.15 6.38 5.73
N ILE A 514 -33.67 6.34 4.48
CA ILE A 514 -32.29 6.70 4.10
C ILE A 514 -32.05 8.20 4.39
N GLU A 515 -32.98 9.06 4.07
CA GLU A 515 -32.92 10.50 4.38
C GLU A 515 -32.80 10.74 5.90
N GLN A 516 -33.57 10.02 6.70
CA GLN A 516 -33.50 10.12 8.15
C GLN A 516 -32.13 9.66 8.69
N HIS A 517 -31.58 8.58 8.16
CA HIS A 517 -30.25 8.10 8.51
C HIS A 517 -29.16 9.12 8.11
N TYR A 518 -29.21 9.64 6.89
CA TYR A 518 -28.30 10.67 6.39
C TYR A 518 -28.32 11.95 7.24
N LYS A 519 -29.51 12.43 7.62
CA LYS A 519 -29.62 13.60 8.51
C LYS A 519 -28.97 13.38 9.87
N LYS A 520 -28.99 12.15 10.36
CA LYS A 520 -28.43 11.81 11.68
C LYS A 520 -26.93 11.57 11.65
N PHE A 521 -26.40 10.90 10.64
CA PHE A 521 -25.05 10.39 10.59
C PHE A 521 -24.20 10.88 9.40
N GLY A 522 -24.78 11.53 8.40
CA GLY A 522 -24.07 11.98 7.20
C GLY A 522 -22.87 12.89 7.48
N TRP A 523 -22.87 13.58 8.62
CA TRP A 523 -21.76 14.41 9.06
C TRP A 523 -20.50 13.61 9.47
N LEU A 524 -20.66 12.34 9.88
CA LEU A 524 -19.54 11.48 10.30
C LEU A 524 -18.56 11.18 9.15
N HIS A 525 -19.06 11.15 7.92
CA HIS A 525 -18.31 10.76 6.73
C HIS A 525 -17.96 11.97 5.84
N SER A 526 -18.48 13.15 6.17
CA SER A 526 -18.18 14.41 5.46
C SER A 526 -16.88 15.06 5.94
N THR A 527 -16.01 14.31 6.62
CA THR A 527 -14.71 14.82 7.04
C THR A 527 -13.72 14.84 5.88
N LEU A 528 -12.93 15.89 5.80
CA LEU A 528 -11.82 16.11 4.86
C LEU A 528 -10.82 14.94 4.73
N PHE A 529 -10.88 13.97 5.63
CA PHE A 529 -9.96 12.83 5.69
C PHE A 529 -10.20 11.72 4.66
N LEU A 530 -11.40 11.61 4.08
CA LEU A 530 -11.73 10.45 3.24
C LEU A 530 -11.93 10.79 1.76
N GLY A 531 -11.85 12.06 1.36
CA GLY A 531 -11.94 12.49 -0.04
C GLY A 531 -13.26 12.13 -0.75
N LYS A 532 -14.24 11.54 -0.05
CA LYS A 532 -15.56 11.20 -0.56
C LYS A 532 -16.63 11.79 0.31
N LEU A 533 -17.56 12.51 -0.30
CA LEU A 533 -18.81 12.90 0.32
C LEU A 533 -19.65 11.63 0.59
N TYR A 534 -19.93 11.34 1.86
CA TYR A 534 -20.89 10.31 2.23
C TYR A 534 -22.28 10.85 1.95
N ASP A 535 -22.85 10.44 0.84
CA ASP A 535 -24.19 10.85 0.41
C ASP A 535 -25.19 9.68 0.48
N LYS A 536 -26.40 9.96 0.06
CA LYS A 536 -27.47 8.97 0.06
C LYS A 536 -27.22 7.81 -0.91
N GLN A 537 -26.42 8.01 -1.94
CA GLN A 537 -26.04 6.95 -2.88
C GLN A 537 -25.06 5.98 -2.22
N GLU A 538 -24.10 6.48 -1.45
CA GLU A 538 -23.18 5.63 -0.68
C GLU A 538 -23.94 4.83 0.39
N ILE A 539 -24.93 5.41 1.07
CA ILE A 539 -25.79 4.66 1.99
C ILE A 539 -26.53 3.52 1.26
N ARG A 540 -27.07 3.77 0.06
CA ARG A 540 -27.69 2.72 -0.75
C ARG A 540 -26.73 1.61 -1.12
N LYS A 541 -25.52 1.94 -1.56
CA LYS A 541 -24.46 0.95 -1.87
C LYS A 541 -24.11 0.08 -0.65
N GLU A 542 -23.98 0.69 0.51
CA GLU A 542 -23.73 -0.06 1.74
C GLU A 542 -24.91 -0.96 2.13
N LEU A 543 -26.15 -0.50 1.97
CA LEU A 543 -27.35 -1.32 2.21
C LEU A 543 -27.42 -2.53 1.27
N VAL A 544 -27.01 -2.38 0.00
CA VAL A 544 -26.89 -3.51 -0.95
C VAL A 544 -25.86 -4.52 -0.46
N LYS A 545 -24.68 -4.07 0.00
CA LYS A 545 -23.61 -4.95 0.51
C LYS A 545 -24.04 -5.71 1.78
N ILE A 546 -24.82 -5.08 2.65
CA ILE A 546 -25.34 -5.73 3.86
C ILE A 546 -26.35 -6.82 3.49
N GLY A 547 -27.20 -6.58 2.47
CA GLY A 547 -28.17 -7.54 1.97
C GLY A 547 -29.07 -8.12 3.07
N HIS A 548 -29.38 -9.43 2.95
CA HIS A 548 -30.23 -10.15 3.90
C HIS A 548 -29.54 -10.57 5.21
N GLU A 549 -28.25 -10.25 5.40
CA GLU A 549 -27.47 -10.66 6.58
C GLU A 549 -27.56 -9.67 7.75
N ALA A 550 -28.37 -8.61 7.63
CA ALA A 550 -28.42 -7.52 8.61
C ALA A 550 -28.71 -7.99 10.04
N ASP A 551 -29.71 -8.85 10.21
CA ASP A 551 -30.12 -9.35 11.54
C ASP A 551 -29.02 -10.24 12.16
N ARG A 552 -28.41 -11.13 11.38
CA ARG A 552 -27.28 -11.97 11.83
C ARG A 552 -26.09 -11.13 12.28
N LYS A 553 -25.69 -10.13 11.51
CA LYS A 553 -24.58 -9.22 11.85
C LYS A 553 -24.87 -8.38 13.10
N ILE A 554 -26.13 -8.01 13.34
CA ILE A 554 -26.55 -7.33 14.58
C ILE A 554 -26.38 -8.25 15.79
N ASP A 555 -26.78 -9.51 15.67
CA ASP A 555 -26.69 -10.47 16.78
C ASP A 555 -25.24 -10.87 17.07
N GLU A 556 -24.40 -11.03 16.05
CA GLU A 556 -22.96 -11.21 16.18
C GLU A 556 -22.32 -10.04 16.95
N LEU A 557 -22.58 -8.79 16.56
CA LEU A 557 -22.08 -7.61 17.27
C LEU A 557 -22.53 -7.54 18.74
N LYS A 558 -23.77 -7.94 19.05
CA LYS A 558 -24.28 -7.99 20.42
C LYS A 558 -23.60 -9.08 21.24
N LYS A 559 -23.33 -10.24 20.63
CA LYS A 559 -22.65 -11.38 21.27
C LYS A 559 -21.20 -11.02 21.59
N ASP A 560 -20.44 -10.53 20.61
CA ASP A 560 -19.06 -10.11 20.78
C ASP A 560 -18.93 -9.10 21.92
N ARG A 561 -19.82 -8.11 21.95
CA ARG A 561 -19.81 -7.11 23.01
C ARG A 561 -20.03 -7.69 24.41
N LYS A 562 -20.91 -8.68 24.57
CA LYS A 562 -21.12 -9.34 25.87
C LYS A 562 -19.88 -10.10 26.31
N GLU A 563 -19.23 -10.81 25.39
CA GLU A 563 -18.01 -11.55 25.65
C GLU A 563 -16.85 -10.63 26.05
N HIS A 564 -16.70 -9.48 25.39
CA HIS A 564 -15.68 -8.48 25.72
C HIS A 564 -15.86 -7.88 27.12
N VAL A 565 -17.09 -7.50 27.47
CA VAL A 565 -17.41 -6.97 28.81
C VAL A 565 -17.13 -8.01 29.89
N PHE A 566 -17.44 -9.27 29.64
CA PHE A 566 -17.18 -10.37 30.57
C PHE A 566 -15.67 -10.57 30.78
N THR A 567 -14.89 -10.59 29.70
CA THR A 567 -13.44 -10.75 29.75
C THR A 567 -12.76 -9.59 30.48
N ALA A 568 -13.14 -8.35 30.19
CA ALA A 568 -12.62 -7.17 30.88
C ALA A 568 -12.88 -7.22 32.39
N LYS A 569 -14.11 -7.61 32.81
CA LYS A 569 -14.45 -7.77 34.24
C LYS A 569 -13.63 -8.88 34.90
N SER A 570 -13.40 -9.99 34.20
CA SER A 570 -12.59 -11.10 34.71
C SER A 570 -11.14 -10.69 34.94
N VAL A 571 -10.53 -9.98 33.98
CA VAL A 571 -9.16 -9.47 34.10
C VAL A 571 -9.04 -8.46 35.24
N ILE A 572 -9.96 -7.48 35.34
CA ILE A 572 -9.98 -6.50 36.42
C ILE A 572 -10.12 -7.17 37.80
N SER A 573 -10.94 -8.24 37.89
CA SER A 573 -11.09 -9.00 39.12
C SER A 573 -9.79 -9.70 39.54
N LYS A 574 -9.06 -10.28 38.58
CA LYS A 574 -7.74 -10.91 38.84
C LYS A 574 -6.68 -9.87 39.27
N ILE A 575 -6.68 -8.69 38.65
CA ILE A 575 -5.79 -7.58 39.02
C ILE A 575 -6.07 -7.16 40.48
N LYS A 576 -7.33 -7.00 40.87
CA LYS A 576 -7.71 -6.63 42.24
C LYS A 576 -7.37 -7.71 43.27
N SER A 577 -7.34 -8.99 42.89
CA SER A 577 -6.96 -10.10 43.78
C SER A 577 -5.45 -10.30 43.90
N SER A 578 -4.65 -9.70 43.02
CA SER A 578 -3.18 -9.77 43.09
C SER A 578 -2.55 -8.58 43.84
N GLU A 579 -3.34 -7.55 44.17
CA GLU A 579 -2.91 -6.41 45.02
C GLU A 579 -3.19 -6.61 46.51
N GLY A 580 -3.68 -7.80 46.96
CA GLY A 580 -3.97 -8.17 48.34
C GLY A 580 -2.85 -9.13 48.89
#